data_de05adba11682e96bffd32620391412a
#
_entry.id   de05adba11682e96bffd32620391412a
#
_cell.length_a   1.000
_cell.length_b   1.000
_cell.length_c   1.000
_cell.angle_alpha   90.00
_cell.angle_beta   90.00
_cell.angle_gamma   90.00
#
_symmetry.space_group_name_H-M   'P 1'
#
loop_
_entity.id
_entity.type
_entity.pdbx_description
1 polymer ?
#
loop_
_entity_poly.entity_id
_entity_poly.type
_entity_poly.pdbx_seq_one_letter_code
_entity_poly.pdbx_strand_id
1 'polypeptide(L)'
;MREFLDRKPIFNYIFLALGAFLTALTLMIPSIGFLEWVSLVPAAMVFIITARDGSVGYKLMYLYGFVYYMSFGLSIFHWFINLYPLDFAGMTKPAAAVVVIVAWFGLSLLQAVFAAFAPVLLAILMRKSPVAKFRTAMPFVAAALFTVFEWMQTLTWAGVPWGRLAIGQTKMPVMLKSASVLGSYFITFLIVAVNFFIALFILMKRDEKRNVCLAAATGLLALNILVGGGAMLLEPADGEKIKAAAIQPNISSHDKWEWDTLTTIEETVEKYSLAAAEEGATLIVLPETVFPYDILKNSSIYDFMTDLAVQCDATLVVGGFTSGEELDGNSLIFVHPDGNVDETVYSKRHLVPFGEYVPMRKIIMTLIPPLAEISMLGEDLAPGEDSAVVDTEAGRLGGLVCFDSIYETLTVDSVRDGAEIIVLGTNDSWFLDSAAVYMHNAQAKLRAVETGRYVVRAANTGVSSIIDPDGTVLDEEPPLVEGYVISEISARSSMTLYSIIGNTFVYLNIGALVVFLTLLLQKKKSNFEK
;
A
#
# COMPACT_ATOMS: atom_id res chain seq x y z
N MET A 1 31.20 -10.64 -16.47
CA MET A 1 29.75 -10.71 -16.22
C MET A 1 28.93 -10.68 -17.51
N ARG A 2 29.06 -9.65 -18.40
CA ARG A 2 28.31 -9.59 -19.67
C ARG A 2 28.52 -10.86 -20.52
N GLU A 3 29.75 -11.24 -20.83
CA GLU A 3 30.05 -12.46 -21.59
C GLU A 3 29.49 -13.74 -20.96
N PHE A 4 29.41 -13.79 -19.64
CA PHE A 4 28.85 -14.93 -18.91
C PHE A 4 27.33 -15.04 -19.14
N LEU A 5 26.58 -13.92 -19.02
CA LEU A 5 25.15 -13.89 -19.25
C LEU A 5 24.79 -14.14 -20.73
N ASP A 6 25.61 -13.62 -21.67
CA ASP A 6 25.42 -13.86 -23.10
C ASP A 6 25.62 -15.33 -23.48
N ARG A 7 26.59 -16.03 -22.86
CA ARG A 7 26.93 -17.44 -23.16
C ARG A 7 25.99 -18.46 -22.50
N LYS A 8 25.31 -18.09 -21.40
CA LYS A 8 24.49 -18.99 -20.62
C LYS A 8 23.12 -18.36 -20.31
N PRO A 9 22.15 -18.35 -21.25
CA PRO A 9 20.88 -17.66 -21.12
C PRO A 9 20.06 -18.05 -19.89
N ILE A 10 20.23 -19.26 -19.36
CA ILE A 10 19.54 -19.72 -18.13
C ILE A 10 19.82 -18.80 -16.94
N PHE A 11 21.02 -18.20 -16.85
CA PHE A 11 21.37 -17.31 -15.76
C PHE A 11 20.61 -15.98 -15.83
N ASN A 12 20.12 -15.56 -17.01
CA ASN A 12 19.25 -14.40 -17.11
C ASN A 12 17.96 -14.62 -16.31
N TYR A 13 17.32 -15.77 -16.42
CA TYR A 13 16.12 -16.11 -15.64
C TYR A 13 16.42 -16.19 -14.15
N ILE A 14 17.55 -16.80 -13.77
CA ILE A 14 17.97 -16.87 -12.36
C ILE A 14 18.21 -15.48 -11.78
N PHE A 15 18.89 -14.59 -12.49
CA PHE A 15 19.16 -13.22 -12.02
C PHE A 15 17.89 -12.37 -11.94
N LEU A 16 16.94 -12.57 -12.85
CA LEU A 16 15.61 -11.91 -12.80
C LEU A 16 14.81 -12.36 -11.59
N ALA A 17 14.69 -13.68 -11.39
CA ALA A 17 13.97 -14.24 -10.25
C ALA A 17 14.66 -13.88 -8.92
N LEU A 18 15.99 -13.91 -8.86
CA LEU A 18 16.76 -13.53 -7.68
C LEU A 18 16.56 -12.04 -7.34
N GLY A 19 16.66 -11.14 -8.32
CA GLY A 19 16.41 -9.72 -8.10
C GLY A 19 14.98 -9.44 -7.64
N ALA A 20 13.98 -10.13 -8.20
CA ALA A 20 12.60 -10.05 -7.80
C ALA A 20 12.38 -10.53 -6.34
N PHE A 21 12.94 -11.70 -6.00
CA PHE A 21 12.85 -12.28 -4.66
C PHE A 21 13.55 -11.41 -3.61
N LEU A 22 14.79 -10.95 -3.90
CA LEU A 22 15.50 -10.05 -2.98
C LEU A 22 14.74 -8.74 -2.73
N THR A 23 14.13 -8.17 -3.77
CA THR A 23 13.32 -6.97 -3.63
C THR A 23 12.06 -7.25 -2.81
N ALA A 24 11.35 -8.33 -3.08
CA ALA A 24 10.20 -8.72 -2.27
C ALA A 24 10.59 -8.93 -0.79
N LEU A 25 11.73 -9.57 -0.54
CA LEU A 25 12.21 -9.84 0.82
C LEU A 25 12.47 -8.55 1.62
N THR A 26 12.98 -7.47 0.97
CA THR A 26 13.18 -6.17 1.63
C THR A 26 11.89 -5.46 2.01
N LEU A 27 10.77 -5.78 1.34
CA LEU A 27 9.44 -5.27 1.67
C LEU A 27 8.78 -6.09 2.78
N MET A 28 9.00 -7.41 2.76
CA MET A 28 8.43 -8.36 3.73
C MET A 28 9.12 -8.32 5.10
N ILE A 29 10.39 -7.93 5.14
CA ILE A 29 11.22 -7.86 6.34
C ILE A 29 11.72 -6.42 6.51
N PRO A 30 10.98 -5.54 7.21
CA PRO A 30 11.33 -4.11 7.30
C PRO A 30 12.72 -3.81 7.84
N SER A 31 13.28 -4.69 8.70
CA SER A 31 14.62 -4.50 9.27
C SER A 31 15.75 -4.58 8.24
N ILE A 32 15.53 -5.21 7.08
CA ILE A 32 16.50 -5.27 5.98
C ILE A 32 16.13 -4.35 4.80
N GLY A 33 15.13 -3.48 4.96
CA GLY A 33 14.67 -2.54 3.93
C GLY A 33 15.77 -1.69 3.30
N PHE A 34 16.85 -1.37 4.06
CA PHE A 34 18.01 -0.65 3.52
C PHE A 34 18.71 -1.39 2.36
N LEU A 35 18.56 -2.72 2.25
CA LEU A 35 19.10 -3.50 1.14
C LEU A 35 18.34 -3.29 -0.17
N GLU A 36 17.19 -2.67 -0.15
CA GLU A 36 16.39 -2.37 -1.34
C GLU A 36 17.14 -1.49 -2.35
N TRP A 37 18.05 -0.65 -1.86
CA TRP A 37 18.93 0.18 -2.71
C TRP A 37 19.90 -0.63 -3.59
N VAL A 38 20.00 -1.95 -3.39
CA VAL A 38 20.84 -2.88 -4.17
C VAL A 38 20.11 -4.16 -4.59
N SER A 39 18.89 -4.40 -4.11
CA SER A 39 18.16 -5.66 -4.31
C SER A 39 17.79 -5.95 -5.77
N LEU A 40 17.47 -4.88 -6.54
CA LEU A 40 17.14 -4.99 -7.95
C LEU A 40 18.38 -5.20 -8.86
N VAL A 41 19.60 -5.01 -8.37
CA VAL A 41 20.82 -5.02 -9.20
C VAL A 41 20.92 -6.27 -10.09
N PRO A 42 20.66 -7.51 -9.61
CA PRO A 42 20.70 -8.69 -10.48
C PRO A 42 19.77 -8.59 -11.68
N ALA A 43 18.53 -8.21 -11.48
CA ALA A 43 17.54 -8.04 -12.56
C ALA A 43 17.88 -6.85 -13.47
N ALA A 44 18.33 -5.72 -12.90
CA ALA A 44 18.75 -4.54 -13.65
C ALA A 44 19.91 -4.85 -14.61
N MET A 45 20.84 -5.71 -14.21
CA MET A 45 21.95 -6.14 -15.10
C MET A 45 21.42 -6.85 -16.35
N VAL A 46 20.45 -7.75 -16.19
CA VAL A 46 19.82 -8.45 -17.33
C VAL A 46 19.07 -7.46 -18.22
N PHE A 47 18.25 -6.59 -17.64
CA PHE A 47 17.51 -5.57 -18.40
C PHE A 47 18.43 -4.61 -19.16
N ILE A 48 19.56 -4.19 -18.56
CA ILE A 48 20.53 -3.30 -19.22
C ILE A 48 21.19 -3.98 -20.42
N ILE A 49 21.64 -5.22 -20.27
CA ILE A 49 22.30 -5.97 -21.34
C ILE A 49 21.31 -6.17 -22.50
N THR A 50 20.15 -6.71 -22.18
CA THR A 50 19.17 -7.15 -23.18
C THR A 50 18.41 -6.00 -23.84
N ALA A 51 18.11 -4.92 -23.11
CA ALA A 51 17.44 -3.75 -23.68
C ALA A 51 18.27 -3.06 -24.77
N ARG A 52 19.58 -3.14 -24.72
CA ARG A 52 20.48 -2.52 -25.72
C ARG A 52 20.91 -3.45 -26.84
N ASP A 53 20.76 -4.75 -26.62
CA ASP A 53 21.12 -5.75 -27.62
C ASP A 53 20.02 -5.87 -28.67
N GLY A 54 20.30 -5.40 -29.89
CA GLY A 54 19.37 -5.47 -31.01
C GLY A 54 19.03 -6.90 -31.45
N SER A 55 19.84 -7.90 -31.09
CA SER A 55 19.58 -9.31 -31.38
C SER A 55 18.49 -9.92 -30.48
N VAL A 56 18.28 -9.35 -29.28
CA VAL A 56 17.23 -9.78 -28.33
C VAL A 56 15.88 -9.25 -28.80
N GLY A 57 14.99 -10.13 -29.24
CA GLY A 57 13.64 -9.76 -29.70
C GLY A 57 12.74 -9.22 -28.57
N TYR A 58 11.72 -8.40 -28.91
CA TYR A 58 10.77 -7.85 -27.93
C TYR A 58 9.96 -8.92 -27.20
N LYS A 59 9.69 -10.07 -27.84
CA LYS A 59 9.03 -11.21 -27.18
C LYS A 59 9.85 -11.75 -26.02
N LEU A 60 11.18 -11.83 -26.18
CA LEU A 60 12.08 -12.29 -25.12
C LEU A 60 12.21 -11.22 -24.01
N MET A 61 12.20 -9.93 -24.38
CA MET A 61 12.16 -8.85 -23.38
C MET A 61 10.89 -8.91 -22.54
N TYR A 62 9.72 -9.17 -23.18
CA TYR A 62 8.46 -9.39 -22.46
C TYR A 62 8.57 -10.59 -21.53
N LEU A 63 9.11 -11.72 -21.99
CA LEU A 63 9.29 -12.91 -21.16
C LEU A 63 10.22 -12.63 -19.96
N TYR A 64 11.29 -11.86 -20.12
CA TYR A 64 12.15 -11.46 -19.02
C TYR A 64 11.40 -10.57 -18.00
N GLY A 65 10.63 -9.61 -18.46
CA GLY A 65 9.75 -8.82 -17.61
C GLY A 65 8.74 -9.70 -16.88
N PHE A 66 8.10 -10.62 -17.60
CA PHE A 66 7.14 -11.56 -17.03
C PHE A 66 7.76 -12.43 -15.93
N VAL A 67 8.95 -12.98 -16.14
CA VAL A 67 9.66 -13.78 -15.11
C VAL A 67 9.95 -12.93 -13.89
N TYR A 68 10.42 -11.69 -14.07
CA TYR A 68 10.69 -10.79 -12.95
C TYR A 68 9.42 -10.49 -12.15
N TYR A 69 8.37 -9.97 -12.81
CA TYR A 69 7.15 -9.55 -12.12
C TYR A 69 6.34 -10.73 -11.58
N MET A 70 6.35 -11.88 -12.25
CA MET A 70 5.73 -13.10 -11.73
C MET A 70 6.44 -13.60 -10.47
N SER A 71 7.78 -13.62 -10.46
CA SER A 71 8.56 -13.99 -9.28
C SER A 71 8.35 -13.01 -8.14
N PHE A 72 8.27 -11.70 -8.43
CA PHE A 72 7.97 -10.67 -7.44
C PHE A 72 6.56 -10.85 -6.85
N GLY A 73 5.54 -10.99 -7.70
CA GLY A 73 4.15 -11.18 -7.27
C GLY A 73 3.97 -12.45 -6.43
N LEU A 74 4.53 -13.58 -6.87
CA LEU A 74 4.49 -14.83 -6.10
C LEU A 74 5.13 -14.69 -4.72
N SER A 75 6.21 -13.90 -4.61
CA SER A 75 6.85 -13.63 -3.33
C SER A 75 6.01 -12.71 -2.44
N ILE A 76 5.52 -11.59 -2.98
CA ILE A 76 4.76 -10.58 -2.23
C ILE A 76 3.40 -11.12 -1.76
N PHE A 77 2.71 -11.91 -2.59
CA PHE A 77 1.39 -12.47 -2.28
C PHE A 77 1.44 -13.88 -1.70
N HIS A 78 2.60 -14.39 -1.26
CA HIS A 78 2.69 -15.74 -0.68
C HIS A 78 1.76 -15.95 0.53
N TRP A 79 1.41 -14.87 1.24
CA TRP A 79 0.50 -14.89 2.38
C TRP A 79 -0.92 -15.38 2.04
N PHE A 80 -1.31 -15.43 0.74
CA PHE A 80 -2.57 -16.05 0.34
C PHE A 80 -2.73 -17.47 0.87
N ILE A 81 -1.63 -18.19 1.15
CA ILE A 81 -1.66 -19.52 1.77
C ILE A 81 -2.37 -19.50 3.11
N ASN A 82 -2.34 -18.38 3.85
CA ASN A 82 -2.99 -18.23 5.15
C ASN A 82 -4.53 -18.13 5.05
N LEU A 83 -5.08 -17.89 3.84
CA LEU A 83 -6.52 -17.94 3.63
C LEU A 83 -7.09 -19.37 3.71
N TYR A 84 -6.24 -20.41 3.53
CA TYR A 84 -6.66 -21.79 3.72
C TYR A 84 -6.96 -22.05 5.20
N PRO A 85 -8.09 -22.75 5.53
CA PRO A 85 -8.89 -23.63 4.66
C PRO A 85 -10.19 -23.02 4.04
N LEU A 86 -10.50 -21.76 4.18
CA LEU A 86 -11.73 -21.11 3.68
C LEU A 86 -13.02 -21.77 4.24
N ASP A 87 -12.99 -22.19 5.49
CA ASP A 87 -14.12 -22.91 6.13
C ASP A 87 -15.38 -22.01 6.21
N PHE A 88 -15.20 -20.69 6.38
CA PHE A 88 -16.26 -19.70 6.39
C PHE A 88 -17.05 -19.63 5.06
N ALA A 89 -16.43 -20.03 3.93
CA ALA A 89 -17.09 -20.09 2.63
C ALA A 89 -17.77 -21.46 2.37
N GLY A 90 -17.85 -22.33 3.38
CA GLY A 90 -18.46 -23.65 3.28
C GLY A 90 -17.73 -24.61 2.31
N MET A 91 -16.48 -24.32 1.96
CA MET A 91 -15.71 -25.09 0.99
C MET A 91 -15.12 -26.36 1.59
N THR A 92 -15.07 -27.44 0.79
CA THR A 92 -14.26 -28.59 1.17
C THR A 92 -12.77 -28.26 1.11
N LYS A 93 -11.95 -28.85 1.99
CA LYS A 93 -10.50 -28.60 2.04
C LYS A 93 -9.78 -28.70 0.70
N PRO A 94 -10.03 -29.70 -0.17
CA PRO A 94 -9.42 -29.74 -1.52
C PRO A 94 -9.86 -28.57 -2.41
N ALA A 95 -11.14 -28.17 -2.38
CA ALA A 95 -11.62 -27.02 -3.14
C ALA A 95 -10.99 -25.72 -2.65
N ALA A 96 -10.94 -25.50 -1.35
CA ALA A 96 -10.29 -24.35 -0.75
C ALA A 96 -8.80 -24.24 -1.13
N ALA A 97 -8.06 -25.34 -1.11
CA ALA A 97 -6.66 -25.35 -1.54
C ALA A 97 -6.50 -24.92 -3.01
N VAL A 98 -7.37 -25.40 -3.91
CA VAL A 98 -7.36 -24.99 -5.32
C VAL A 98 -7.68 -23.51 -5.46
N VAL A 99 -8.70 -23.00 -4.77
CA VAL A 99 -9.10 -21.57 -4.82
C VAL A 99 -7.97 -20.68 -4.33
N VAL A 100 -7.35 -20.99 -3.21
CA VAL A 100 -6.22 -20.21 -2.66
C VAL A 100 -5.03 -20.17 -3.63
N ILE A 101 -4.66 -21.32 -4.21
CA ILE A 101 -3.56 -21.40 -5.19
C ILE A 101 -3.92 -20.59 -6.45
N VAL A 102 -5.13 -20.74 -6.97
CA VAL A 102 -5.58 -20.02 -8.17
C VAL A 102 -5.64 -18.52 -7.92
N ALA A 103 -6.09 -18.08 -6.76
CA ALA A 103 -6.12 -16.67 -6.40
C ALA A 103 -4.70 -16.09 -6.29
N TRP A 104 -3.78 -16.77 -5.59
CA TRP A 104 -2.39 -16.36 -5.46
C TRP A 104 -1.66 -16.26 -6.81
N PHE A 105 -1.70 -17.34 -7.59
CA PHE A 105 -1.09 -17.35 -8.94
C PHE A 105 -1.82 -16.40 -9.89
N GLY A 106 -3.15 -16.34 -9.83
CA GLY A 106 -3.98 -15.52 -10.69
C GLY A 106 -3.70 -14.01 -10.52
N LEU A 107 -3.63 -13.52 -9.29
CA LEU A 107 -3.28 -12.12 -9.02
C LEU A 107 -1.84 -11.81 -9.46
N SER A 108 -0.89 -12.70 -9.12
CA SER A 108 0.51 -12.56 -9.54
C SER A 108 0.64 -12.53 -11.07
N LEU A 109 -0.08 -13.42 -11.77
CA LEU A 109 -0.11 -13.51 -13.23
C LEU A 109 -0.71 -12.24 -13.85
N LEU A 110 -1.84 -11.78 -13.33
CA LEU A 110 -2.55 -10.61 -13.82
C LEU A 110 -1.63 -9.37 -13.78
N GLN A 111 -0.99 -9.13 -12.65
CA GLN A 111 -0.06 -8.01 -12.52
C GLN A 111 1.19 -8.19 -13.39
N ALA A 112 1.75 -9.41 -13.46
CA ALA A 112 2.95 -9.69 -14.26
C ALA A 112 2.71 -9.49 -15.76
N VAL A 113 1.53 -9.85 -16.29
CA VAL A 113 1.19 -9.68 -17.71
C VAL A 113 1.26 -8.21 -18.13
N PHE A 114 0.74 -7.31 -17.29
CA PHE A 114 0.78 -5.87 -17.59
C PHE A 114 2.17 -5.27 -17.34
N ALA A 115 2.79 -5.56 -16.21
CA ALA A 115 4.07 -4.98 -15.83
C ALA A 115 5.23 -5.48 -16.73
N ALA A 116 5.11 -6.65 -17.36
CA ALA A 116 6.07 -7.19 -18.30
C ALA A 116 6.30 -6.31 -19.55
N PHE A 117 5.44 -5.35 -19.81
CA PHE A 117 5.66 -4.37 -20.87
C PHE A 117 6.72 -3.32 -20.52
N ALA A 118 7.03 -3.08 -19.25
CA ALA A 118 8.04 -2.09 -18.84
C ALA A 118 9.43 -2.37 -19.46
N PRO A 119 10.02 -3.58 -19.40
CA PRO A 119 11.28 -3.88 -20.08
C PRO A 119 11.18 -3.79 -21.61
N VAL A 120 10.03 -4.08 -22.21
CA VAL A 120 9.82 -3.93 -23.67
C VAL A 120 9.90 -2.45 -24.05
N LEU A 121 9.19 -1.58 -23.30
CA LEU A 121 9.25 -0.14 -23.52
C LEU A 121 10.67 0.40 -23.29
N LEU A 122 11.36 -0.07 -22.25
CA LEU A 122 12.76 0.25 -22.01
C LEU A 122 13.63 -0.10 -23.24
N ALA A 123 13.46 -1.30 -23.81
CA ALA A 123 14.20 -1.72 -25.00
C ALA A 123 13.86 -0.85 -26.24
N ILE A 124 12.59 -0.50 -26.44
CA ILE A 124 12.17 0.39 -27.55
C ILE A 124 12.84 1.76 -27.40
N LEU A 125 12.77 2.36 -26.22
CA LEU A 125 13.34 3.66 -25.92
C LEU A 125 14.87 3.65 -26.04
N MET A 126 15.52 2.62 -25.57
CA MET A 126 17.00 2.54 -25.59
C MET A 126 17.60 2.15 -26.94
N ARG A 127 16.84 1.52 -27.85
CA ARG A 127 17.35 1.14 -29.19
C ARG A 127 17.03 2.18 -30.27
N LYS A 128 15.90 2.85 -30.16
CA LYS A 128 15.36 3.69 -31.25
C LYS A 128 15.44 5.19 -30.98
N SER A 129 15.55 5.61 -29.71
CA SER A 129 15.56 7.03 -29.32
C SER A 129 16.92 7.70 -29.54
N PRO A 130 16.96 9.03 -29.78
CA PRO A 130 18.18 9.84 -29.67
C PRO A 130 18.86 9.70 -28.32
N VAL A 131 18.09 9.45 -27.26
CA VAL A 131 18.57 9.17 -25.89
C VAL A 131 19.43 7.89 -25.82
N ALA A 132 19.30 6.98 -26.78
CA ALA A 132 20.13 5.79 -26.89
C ALA A 132 21.65 6.08 -26.93
N LYS A 133 22.04 7.30 -27.33
CA LYS A 133 23.45 7.76 -27.31
C LYS A 133 23.98 7.94 -25.88
N PHE A 134 23.08 8.22 -24.91
CA PHE A 134 23.45 8.47 -23.52
C PHE A 134 23.19 7.22 -22.66
N ARG A 135 24.25 6.45 -22.37
CA ARG A 135 24.13 5.27 -21.50
C ARG A 135 23.58 5.61 -20.11
N THR A 136 23.92 6.78 -19.60
CA THR A 136 23.52 7.29 -18.29
C THR A 136 22.07 7.75 -18.20
N ALA A 137 21.34 7.85 -19.33
CA ALA A 137 19.91 8.12 -19.32
C ALA A 137 19.06 6.88 -19.02
N MET A 138 19.60 5.67 -19.25
CA MET A 138 18.87 4.42 -19.07
C MET A 138 18.32 4.20 -17.65
N PRO A 139 19.08 4.46 -16.56
CA PRO A 139 18.55 4.36 -15.21
C PRO A 139 17.32 5.21 -14.95
N PHE A 140 17.30 6.43 -15.47
CA PHE A 140 16.14 7.33 -15.29
C PHE A 140 14.93 6.88 -16.12
N VAL A 141 15.13 6.37 -17.33
CA VAL A 141 14.06 5.80 -18.16
C VAL A 141 13.47 4.56 -17.51
N ALA A 142 14.33 3.68 -16.98
CA ALA A 142 13.89 2.50 -16.24
C ALA A 142 13.10 2.91 -14.98
N ALA A 143 13.63 3.85 -14.20
CA ALA A 143 12.96 4.37 -13.01
C ALA A 143 11.57 4.96 -13.33
N ALA A 144 11.47 5.79 -14.38
CA ALA A 144 10.19 6.34 -14.80
C ALA A 144 9.17 5.25 -15.21
N LEU A 145 9.63 4.23 -15.96
CA LEU A 145 8.76 3.11 -16.34
C LEU A 145 8.28 2.32 -15.12
N PHE A 146 9.19 1.93 -14.22
CA PHE A 146 8.82 1.19 -13.02
C PHE A 146 7.84 1.99 -12.14
N THR A 147 8.11 3.29 -11.93
CA THR A 147 7.23 4.19 -11.19
C THR A 147 5.83 4.27 -11.79
N VAL A 148 5.73 4.42 -13.11
CA VAL A 148 4.43 4.48 -13.80
C VAL A 148 3.69 3.14 -13.70
N PHE A 149 4.36 2.00 -13.87
CA PHE A 149 3.74 0.69 -13.73
C PHE A 149 3.33 0.37 -12.28
N GLU A 150 4.09 0.83 -11.28
CA GLU A 150 3.68 0.73 -9.88
C GLU A 150 2.41 1.57 -9.61
N TRP A 151 2.37 2.81 -10.08
CA TRP A 151 1.19 3.66 -9.96
C TRP A 151 -0.03 3.08 -10.69
N MET A 152 0.14 2.48 -11.86
CA MET A 152 -0.97 1.85 -12.59
C MET A 152 -1.70 0.77 -11.79
N GLN A 153 -1.08 0.19 -10.77
CA GLN A 153 -1.73 -0.76 -9.87
C GLN A 153 -2.83 -0.11 -9.01
N THR A 154 -2.91 1.21 -8.93
CA THR A 154 -3.96 1.92 -8.19
C THR A 154 -5.19 2.25 -9.04
N LEU A 155 -5.15 2.02 -10.36
CA LEU A 155 -6.17 2.55 -11.28
C LEU A 155 -7.40 1.65 -11.44
N THR A 156 -7.30 0.37 -11.13
CA THR A 156 -8.39 -0.60 -11.37
C THR A 156 -8.45 -1.64 -10.28
N TRP A 157 -9.57 -2.33 -10.18
CA TRP A 157 -9.77 -3.47 -9.28
C TRP A 157 -8.75 -4.61 -9.49
N ALA A 158 -8.17 -4.71 -10.67
CA ALA A 158 -7.15 -5.71 -11.00
C ALA A 158 -5.76 -5.36 -10.47
N GLY A 159 -5.56 -4.11 -10.08
CA GLY A 159 -4.34 -3.63 -9.47
C GLY A 159 -4.44 -3.66 -7.95
N VAL A 160 -3.44 -4.23 -7.30
CA VAL A 160 -3.30 -4.23 -5.84
C VAL A 160 -1.91 -3.71 -5.51
N PRO A 161 -1.76 -2.44 -5.10
CA PRO A 161 -0.47 -1.79 -4.86
C PRO A 161 0.18 -2.26 -3.55
N TRP A 162 0.13 -3.56 -3.27
CA TRP A 162 0.64 -4.18 -2.04
C TRP A 162 2.15 -4.11 -1.93
N GLY A 163 2.85 -4.35 -3.03
CA GLY A 163 4.32 -4.41 -3.12
C GLY A 163 4.97 -3.09 -3.52
N ARG A 164 4.47 -1.94 -3.04
CA ARG A 164 5.05 -0.62 -3.30
C ARG A 164 6.46 -0.54 -2.72
N LEU A 165 7.48 -0.19 -3.53
CA LEU A 165 8.88 -0.19 -3.08
C LEU A 165 9.13 0.73 -1.87
N ALA A 166 8.44 1.85 -1.78
CA ALA A 166 8.63 2.79 -0.68
C ALA A 166 8.39 2.18 0.71
N ILE A 167 7.58 1.10 0.85
CA ILE A 167 7.35 0.47 2.17
C ILE A 167 8.60 -0.19 2.76
N GLY A 168 9.58 -0.58 1.95
CA GLY A 168 10.87 -1.06 2.42
C GLY A 168 11.65 -0.01 3.24
N GLN A 169 11.31 1.28 3.09
CA GLN A 169 11.99 2.37 3.78
C GLN A 169 11.35 2.75 5.13
N THR A 170 10.28 2.08 5.56
CA THR A 170 9.47 2.45 6.75
C THR A 170 10.17 2.29 8.10
N LYS A 171 11.33 1.66 8.16
CA LYS A 171 12.21 1.66 9.36
C LYS A 171 13.33 2.73 9.28
N MET A 172 13.30 3.59 8.27
CA MET A 172 14.28 4.66 8.04
C MET A 172 13.55 6.00 7.83
N PRO A 173 13.10 6.69 8.90
CA PRO A 173 12.25 7.88 8.80
C PRO A 173 12.82 8.95 7.87
N VAL A 174 14.11 9.25 7.92
CA VAL A 174 14.76 10.24 7.03
C VAL A 174 14.63 9.86 5.55
N MET A 175 14.72 8.55 5.22
CA MET A 175 14.57 8.07 3.85
C MET A 175 13.10 8.12 3.40
N LEU A 176 12.19 7.83 4.31
CA LEU A 176 10.76 7.82 4.07
C LEU A 176 10.18 9.22 3.94
N LYS A 177 10.70 10.20 4.72
CA LYS A 177 10.16 11.56 4.82
C LYS A 177 10.15 12.32 3.49
N SER A 178 10.98 11.95 2.53
CA SER A 178 10.90 12.52 1.17
C SER A 178 9.55 12.28 0.48
N ALA A 179 8.75 11.31 0.95
CA ALA A 179 7.39 11.09 0.46
C ALA A 179 6.44 12.26 0.79
N SER A 180 6.68 13.03 1.86
CA SER A 180 5.91 14.25 2.17
C SER A 180 6.10 15.37 1.13
N VAL A 181 7.15 15.27 0.31
CA VAL A 181 7.48 16.28 -0.72
C VAL A 181 6.95 15.86 -2.10
N LEU A 182 7.26 14.66 -2.57
CA LEU A 182 6.94 14.20 -3.93
C LEU A 182 6.19 12.85 -3.99
N GLY A 183 5.72 12.36 -2.84
CA GLY A 183 5.01 11.09 -2.71
C GLY A 183 5.93 9.87 -2.69
N SER A 184 5.36 8.73 -2.33
CA SER A 184 6.08 7.44 -2.28
C SER A 184 6.67 7.01 -3.63
N TYR A 185 6.06 7.42 -4.73
CA TYR A 185 6.57 7.15 -6.09
C TYR A 185 7.90 7.81 -6.41
N PHE A 186 8.25 8.90 -5.74
CA PHE A 186 9.58 9.49 -5.82
C PHE A 186 10.64 8.57 -5.23
N ILE A 187 10.34 7.93 -4.10
CA ILE A 187 11.23 6.95 -3.46
C ILE A 187 11.42 5.74 -4.38
N THR A 188 10.34 5.20 -4.95
CA THR A 188 10.40 4.13 -5.96
C THR A 188 11.30 4.50 -7.13
N PHE A 189 11.14 5.70 -7.68
CA PHE A 189 11.97 6.21 -8.77
C PHE A 189 13.46 6.21 -8.39
N LEU A 190 13.79 6.72 -7.21
CA LEU A 190 15.18 6.78 -6.74
C LEU A 190 15.78 5.39 -6.51
N ILE A 191 15.04 4.48 -5.88
CA ILE A 191 15.46 3.09 -5.64
C ILE A 191 15.80 2.42 -6.97
N VAL A 192 14.91 2.49 -7.95
CA VAL A 192 15.13 1.87 -9.26
C VAL A 192 16.32 2.53 -9.97
N ALA A 193 16.41 3.87 -9.99
CA ALA A 193 17.51 4.58 -10.62
C ALA A 193 18.86 4.20 -10.01
N VAL A 194 18.97 4.16 -8.68
CA VAL A 194 20.18 3.77 -7.96
C VAL A 194 20.60 2.35 -8.32
N ASN A 195 19.69 1.38 -8.28
CA ASN A 195 19.95 0.00 -8.65
C ASN A 195 20.46 -0.12 -10.10
N PHE A 196 19.83 0.59 -11.04
CA PHE A 196 20.28 0.58 -12.45
C PHE A 196 21.65 1.27 -12.62
N PHE A 197 21.95 2.34 -11.88
CA PHE A 197 23.29 2.94 -11.91
C PHE A 197 24.35 2.01 -11.34
N ILE A 198 24.08 1.30 -10.24
CA ILE A 198 24.97 0.30 -9.68
C ILE A 198 25.17 -0.85 -10.67
N ALA A 199 24.11 -1.34 -11.31
CA ALA A 199 24.20 -2.37 -12.34
C ALA A 199 25.06 -1.91 -13.54
N LEU A 200 24.89 -0.67 -14.01
CA LEU A 200 25.77 -0.08 -15.04
C LEU A 200 27.22 -0.01 -14.58
N PHE A 201 27.48 0.44 -13.36
CA PHE A 201 28.83 0.47 -12.77
C PHE A 201 29.50 -0.91 -12.80
N ILE A 202 28.75 -1.97 -12.49
CA ILE A 202 29.27 -3.35 -12.51
C ILE A 202 29.55 -3.84 -13.96
N LEU A 203 28.68 -3.48 -14.91
CA LEU A 203 28.75 -3.95 -16.30
C LEU A 203 29.74 -3.18 -17.17
N MET A 204 30.08 -1.94 -16.82
CA MET A 204 31.00 -1.11 -17.60
C MET A 204 32.46 -1.50 -17.34
N LYS A 205 33.30 -1.33 -18.38
CA LYS A 205 34.77 -1.44 -18.25
C LYS A 205 35.27 -0.30 -17.34
N ARG A 206 36.45 -0.48 -16.78
CA ARG A 206 37.12 0.54 -15.97
C ARG A 206 37.52 1.73 -16.85
N ASP A 207 36.65 2.76 -16.88
CA ASP A 207 36.87 4.05 -17.51
C ASP A 207 36.28 5.16 -16.64
N GLU A 208 36.49 6.44 -16.99
CA GLU A 208 35.97 7.60 -16.26
C GLU A 208 34.42 7.59 -16.18
N LYS A 209 33.73 7.11 -17.23
CA LYS A 209 32.25 7.05 -17.27
C LYS A 209 31.67 6.04 -16.29
N ARG A 210 32.44 5.01 -15.93
CA ARG A 210 32.06 4.05 -14.90
C ARG A 210 31.92 4.73 -13.54
N ASN A 211 32.87 5.59 -13.16
CA ASN A 211 32.83 6.30 -11.89
C ASN A 211 31.66 7.32 -11.82
N VAL A 212 31.25 7.88 -12.97
CA VAL A 212 30.05 8.72 -13.04
C VAL A 212 28.79 7.95 -12.63
N CYS A 213 28.68 6.64 -12.97
CA CYS A 213 27.54 5.84 -12.55
C CYS A 213 27.49 5.66 -11.02
N LEU A 214 28.64 5.41 -10.39
CA LEU A 214 28.68 5.31 -8.92
C LEU A 214 28.40 6.67 -8.26
N ALA A 215 28.97 7.76 -8.77
CA ALA A 215 28.69 9.09 -8.29
C ALA A 215 27.20 9.49 -8.43
N ALA A 216 26.55 9.08 -9.54
CA ALA A 216 25.13 9.28 -9.73
C ALA A 216 24.28 8.47 -8.72
N ALA A 217 24.62 7.18 -8.49
CA ALA A 217 23.93 6.36 -7.51
C ALA A 217 24.03 6.96 -6.09
N THR A 218 25.24 7.31 -5.65
CA THR A 218 25.45 7.95 -4.34
C THR A 218 24.82 9.33 -4.26
N GLY A 219 24.84 10.11 -5.35
CA GLY A 219 24.17 11.41 -5.42
C GLY A 219 22.65 11.33 -5.28
N LEU A 220 22.00 10.32 -5.91
CA LEU A 220 20.55 10.10 -5.78
C LEU A 220 20.17 9.62 -4.38
N LEU A 221 20.99 8.77 -3.76
CA LEU A 221 20.79 8.36 -2.39
C LEU A 221 20.93 9.55 -1.44
N ALA A 222 21.98 10.38 -1.62
CA ALA A 222 22.17 11.61 -0.86
C ALA A 222 21.02 12.61 -1.09
N LEU A 223 20.51 12.72 -2.30
CA LEU A 223 19.33 13.54 -2.62
C LEU A 223 18.12 13.12 -1.79
N ASN A 224 17.84 11.81 -1.68
CA ASN A 224 16.73 11.32 -0.86
C ASN A 224 16.92 11.72 0.61
N ILE A 225 18.12 11.54 1.16
CA ILE A 225 18.45 11.94 2.55
C ILE A 225 18.30 13.46 2.73
N LEU A 226 18.76 14.26 1.78
CA LEU A 226 18.67 15.72 1.86
C LEU A 226 17.22 16.22 1.78
N VAL A 227 16.42 15.64 0.88
CA VAL A 227 15.00 15.99 0.76
C VAL A 227 14.25 15.58 2.02
N GLY A 228 14.41 14.35 2.48
CA GLY A 228 13.74 13.86 3.69
C GLY A 228 14.22 14.58 4.96
N GLY A 229 15.52 14.75 5.14
CA GLY A 229 16.07 15.49 6.27
C GLY A 229 15.68 16.98 6.26
N GLY A 230 15.63 17.60 5.07
CA GLY A 230 15.12 18.96 4.92
C GLY A 230 13.63 19.07 5.27
N ALA A 231 12.82 18.11 4.85
CA ALA A 231 11.40 18.06 5.20
C ALA A 231 11.19 17.89 6.72
N MET A 232 12.00 17.07 7.39
CA MET A 232 11.95 16.95 8.86
C MET A 232 12.31 18.25 9.58
N LEU A 233 13.33 18.99 9.10
CA LEU A 233 13.73 20.27 9.70
C LEU A 233 12.71 21.40 9.49
N LEU A 234 11.88 21.29 8.46
CA LEU A 234 10.84 22.27 8.11
C LEU A 234 9.46 21.86 8.64
N GLU A 235 9.40 20.80 9.41
CA GLU A 235 8.14 20.30 9.93
C GLU A 235 7.47 21.33 10.84
N PRO A 236 6.17 21.62 10.66
CA PRO A 236 5.43 22.54 11.52
C PRO A 236 5.39 22.01 12.97
N ALA A 237 5.33 22.93 13.92
CA ALA A 237 5.09 22.55 15.30
C ALA A 237 3.72 21.86 15.46
N ASP A 238 3.65 20.91 16.36
CA ASP A 238 2.40 20.24 16.71
C ASP A 238 1.42 21.25 17.37
N GLY A 239 0.13 20.99 17.17
CA GLY A 239 -0.96 21.69 17.83
C GLY A 239 -1.16 21.23 19.28
N GLU A 240 -2.39 21.41 19.77
CA GLU A 240 -2.80 20.90 21.09
C GLU A 240 -2.65 19.38 21.14
N LYS A 241 -2.10 18.91 22.26
CA LYS A 241 -1.87 17.48 22.47
C LYS A 241 -3.08 16.81 23.10
N ILE A 242 -3.45 15.67 22.55
CA ILE A 242 -4.43 14.75 23.10
C ILE A 242 -3.82 13.36 23.25
N LYS A 243 -4.42 12.52 24.08
CA LYS A 243 -4.10 11.09 24.08
C LYS A 243 -5.09 10.33 23.24
N ALA A 244 -4.58 9.56 22.30
CA ALA A 244 -5.38 8.67 21.47
C ALA A 244 -5.04 7.21 21.78
N ALA A 245 -6.05 6.37 21.73
CA ALA A 245 -5.92 4.92 21.88
C ALA A 245 -6.50 4.17 20.70
N ALA A 246 -5.92 3.01 20.39
CA ALA A 246 -6.45 2.07 19.42
C ALA A 246 -6.61 0.70 20.07
N ILE A 247 -7.82 0.17 20.05
CA ILE A 247 -8.18 -1.08 20.73
C ILE A 247 -7.97 -2.27 19.79
N GLN A 248 -7.40 -3.37 20.31
CA GLN A 248 -7.18 -4.63 19.61
C GLN A 248 -7.91 -5.76 20.34
N PRO A 249 -9.16 -6.07 19.99
CA PRO A 249 -9.94 -7.10 20.69
C PRO A 249 -9.47 -8.51 20.40
N ASN A 250 -8.75 -8.74 19.32
CA ASN A 250 -8.23 -10.03 18.89
C ASN A 250 -9.33 -11.10 18.70
N ILE A 251 -10.46 -10.74 18.18
CA ILE A 251 -11.58 -11.64 17.89
C ILE A 251 -11.38 -12.29 16.51
N SER A 252 -11.45 -13.60 16.42
CA SER A 252 -11.37 -14.32 15.15
C SER A 252 -12.49 -13.90 14.19
N SER A 253 -12.15 -13.65 12.92
CA SER A 253 -13.17 -13.36 11.89
C SER A 253 -14.13 -14.51 11.64
N HIS A 254 -13.81 -15.73 12.04
CA HIS A 254 -14.72 -16.88 11.97
C HIS A 254 -15.74 -16.81 13.09
N ASP A 255 -15.31 -16.48 14.31
CA ASP A 255 -16.14 -16.54 15.51
C ASP A 255 -17.01 -15.30 15.67
N LYS A 256 -16.58 -14.13 15.18
CA LYS A 256 -17.28 -12.85 15.41
C LYS A 256 -18.72 -12.79 14.86
N TRP A 257 -19.10 -13.71 13.96
CA TRP A 257 -20.45 -13.83 13.41
C TRP A 257 -21.36 -14.74 14.24
N GLU A 258 -20.81 -15.42 15.25
CA GLU A 258 -21.59 -16.26 16.15
C GLU A 258 -22.27 -15.39 17.21
N TRP A 259 -23.53 -15.68 17.49
CA TRP A 259 -24.33 -14.87 18.43
C TRP A 259 -23.72 -14.79 19.83
N ASP A 260 -23.09 -15.87 20.29
CA ASP A 260 -22.47 -15.93 21.62
C ASP A 260 -21.19 -15.07 21.72
N THR A 261 -20.59 -14.66 20.60
CA THR A 261 -19.37 -13.85 20.57
C THR A 261 -19.64 -12.37 20.79
N LEU A 262 -20.87 -11.88 20.55
CA LEU A 262 -21.20 -10.46 20.74
C LEU A 262 -20.90 -9.98 22.15
N THR A 263 -21.31 -10.74 23.17
CA THR A 263 -21.02 -10.38 24.58
C THR A 263 -19.52 -10.34 24.85
N THR A 264 -18.74 -11.26 24.30
CA THR A 264 -17.27 -11.26 24.42
C THR A 264 -16.66 -10.02 23.75
N ILE A 265 -17.19 -9.60 22.59
CA ILE A 265 -16.74 -8.38 21.91
C ILE A 265 -17.04 -7.16 22.78
N GLU A 266 -18.29 -7.03 23.30
CA GLU A 266 -18.69 -5.93 24.17
C GLU A 266 -17.82 -5.86 25.43
N GLU A 267 -17.65 -6.97 26.17
CA GLU A 267 -16.81 -7.04 27.37
C GLU A 267 -15.35 -6.65 27.09
N THR A 268 -14.78 -7.11 25.96
CA THR A 268 -13.40 -6.83 25.60
C THR A 268 -13.20 -5.37 25.19
N VAL A 269 -14.12 -4.85 24.39
CA VAL A 269 -14.10 -3.45 23.94
C VAL A 269 -14.30 -2.51 25.13
N GLU A 270 -15.27 -2.78 26.02
CA GLU A 270 -15.51 -1.99 27.22
C GLU A 270 -14.27 -1.97 28.12
N LYS A 271 -13.73 -3.14 28.45
CA LYS A 271 -12.55 -3.31 29.32
C LYS A 271 -11.36 -2.45 28.87
N TYR A 272 -11.02 -2.51 27.60
CA TYR A 272 -9.82 -1.81 27.09
C TYR A 272 -10.10 -0.34 26.80
N SER A 273 -11.32 0.03 26.41
CA SER A 273 -11.71 1.43 26.24
C SER A 273 -11.71 2.18 27.56
N LEU A 274 -12.27 1.59 28.64
CA LEU A 274 -12.22 2.15 29.98
C LEU A 274 -10.80 2.25 30.51
N ALA A 275 -9.95 1.22 30.29
CA ALA A 275 -8.56 1.26 30.69
C ALA A 275 -7.79 2.37 29.99
N ALA A 276 -8.01 2.57 28.70
CA ALA A 276 -7.41 3.66 27.93
C ALA A 276 -7.90 5.04 28.41
N ALA A 277 -9.20 5.16 28.74
CA ALA A 277 -9.78 6.38 29.30
C ALA A 277 -9.21 6.72 30.69
N GLU A 278 -9.00 5.72 31.56
CA GLU A 278 -8.32 5.89 32.85
C GLU A 278 -6.89 6.43 32.70
N GLU A 279 -6.20 6.09 31.59
CA GLU A 279 -4.89 6.66 31.24
C GLU A 279 -5.00 8.04 30.57
N GLY A 280 -6.22 8.54 30.35
CA GLY A 280 -6.53 9.87 29.84
C GLY A 280 -6.68 9.93 28.32
N ALA A 281 -7.03 8.84 27.65
CA ALA A 281 -7.38 8.85 26.23
C ALA A 281 -8.69 9.65 26.01
N THR A 282 -8.67 10.62 25.10
CA THR A 282 -9.83 11.41 24.67
C THR A 282 -10.27 11.07 23.24
N LEU A 283 -9.51 10.23 22.55
CA LEU A 283 -9.84 9.61 21.28
C LEU A 283 -9.60 8.11 21.39
N ILE A 284 -10.63 7.30 21.16
CA ILE A 284 -10.55 5.83 21.18
C ILE A 284 -11.03 5.29 19.84
N VAL A 285 -10.18 4.53 19.15
CA VAL A 285 -10.49 3.96 17.84
C VAL A 285 -10.66 2.46 17.97
N LEU A 286 -11.81 1.95 17.49
CA LEU A 286 -12.11 0.54 17.38
C LEU A 286 -11.85 0.03 15.95
N PRO A 287 -11.57 -1.28 15.78
CA PRO A 287 -11.24 -1.83 14.46
C PRO A 287 -12.44 -1.94 13.52
N GLU A 288 -12.13 -2.23 12.24
CA GLU A 288 -13.09 -2.50 11.16
C GLU A 288 -14.10 -3.58 11.57
N THR A 289 -15.39 -3.28 11.36
CA THR A 289 -16.49 -4.20 11.65
C THR A 289 -16.32 -4.92 13.01
N VAL A 290 -15.90 -4.19 14.04
CA VAL A 290 -15.77 -4.76 15.39
C VAL A 290 -17.12 -5.34 15.84
N PHE A 291 -18.22 -4.66 15.50
CA PHE A 291 -19.57 -5.21 15.54
C PHE A 291 -20.00 -5.59 14.12
N PRO A 292 -20.27 -6.89 13.85
CA PRO A 292 -20.61 -7.37 12.53
C PRO A 292 -22.12 -7.16 12.19
N TYR A 293 -22.67 -6.04 12.56
CA TYR A 293 -24.09 -5.67 12.40
C TYR A 293 -24.22 -4.25 11.88
N ASP A 294 -25.44 -3.87 11.45
CA ASP A 294 -25.80 -2.47 11.24
C ASP A 294 -25.89 -1.77 12.60
N ILE A 295 -24.86 -1.00 12.93
CA ILE A 295 -24.70 -0.36 14.24
C ILE A 295 -25.83 0.65 14.49
N LEU A 296 -26.26 1.38 13.46
CA LEU A 296 -27.27 2.44 13.61
C LEU A 296 -28.68 1.89 13.77
N LYS A 297 -28.93 0.64 13.36
CA LYS A 297 -30.24 -0.03 13.46
C LYS A 297 -30.33 -1.03 14.61
N ASN A 298 -29.21 -1.51 15.11
CA ASN A 298 -29.19 -2.42 16.26
C ASN A 298 -29.17 -1.61 17.56
N SER A 299 -30.32 -1.51 18.22
CA SER A 299 -30.49 -0.67 19.43
C SER A 299 -29.54 -1.09 20.56
N SER A 300 -29.26 -2.38 20.75
CA SER A 300 -28.35 -2.84 21.81
C SER A 300 -26.92 -2.35 21.60
N ILE A 301 -26.42 -2.46 20.37
CA ILE A 301 -25.06 -1.99 20.02
C ILE A 301 -25.03 -0.46 20.02
N TYR A 302 -26.08 0.19 19.53
CA TYR A 302 -26.20 1.65 19.55
C TYR A 302 -26.12 2.19 20.98
N ASP A 303 -26.94 1.64 21.91
CA ASP A 303 -26.93 2.03 23.31
C ASP A 303 -25.58 1.73 23.96
N PHE A 304 -24.99 0.56 23.67
CA PHE A 304 -23.65 0.18 24.19
C PHE A 304 -22.58 1.20 23.78
N MET A 305 -22.47 1.55 22.49
CA MET A 305 -21.41 2.46 22.03
C MET A 305 -21.59 3.89 22.52
N THR A 306 -22.86 4.38 22.63
CA THR A 306 -23.15 5.71 23.16
C THR A 306 -22.87 5.80 24.66
N ASP A 307 -23.26 4.78 25.43
CA ASP A 307 -22.97 4.68 26.85
C ASP A 307 -21.46 4.57 27.11
N LEU A 308 -20.74 3.81 26.28
CA LEU A 308 -19.28 3.66 26.39
C LEU A 308 -18.54 4.99 26.13
N ALA A 309 -18.95 5.75 25.11
CA ALA A 309 -18.39 7.07 24.84
C ALA A 309 -18.55 8.03 26.02
N VAL A 310 -19.75 8.03 26.64
CA VAL A 310 -20.04 8.82 27.85
C VAL A 310 -19.21 8.35 29.05
N GLN A 311 -19.10 7.04 29.26
CA GLN A 311 -18.30 6.49 30.36
C GLN A 311 -16.81 6.79 30.22
N CYS A 312 -16.29 6.78 29.01
CA CYS A 312 -14.90 7.10 28.72
C CYS A 312 -14.61 8.62 28.69
N ASP A 313 -15.63 9.47 28.60
CA ASP A 313 -15.49 10.92 28.32
C ASP A 313 -14.57 11.16 27.12
N ALA A 314 -14.76 10.39 26.03
CA ALA A 314 -13.89 10.34 24.87
C ALA A 314 -14.68 10.23 23.56
N THR A 315 -14.15 10.82 22.49
CA THR A 315 -14.61 10.53 21.13
C THR A 315 -14.31 9.07 20.80
N LEU A 316 -15.35 8.31 20.44
CA LEU A 316 -15.26 6.90 20.07
C LEU A 316 -15.46 6.75 18.56
N VAL A 317 -14.54 6.05 17.87
CA VAL A 317 -14.66 5.70 16.45
C VAL A 317 -14.91 4.20 16.34
N VAL A 318 -16.06 3.83 15.78
CA VAL A 318 -16.56 2.44 15.79
C VAL A 318 -16.69 1.90 14.37
N GLY A 319 -16.03 0.77 14.08
CA GLY A 319 -16.19 0.06 12.81
C GLY A 319 -17.38 -0.89 12.80
N GLY A 320 -18.23 -0.81 11.77
CA GLY A 320 -19.37 -1.70 11.57
C GLY A 320 -20.03 -1.52 10.22
N PHE A 321 -21.19 -2.15 10.03
CA PHE A 321 -21.97 -1.95 8.82
C PHE A 321 -22.99 -0.82 8.99
N THR A 322 -23.34 -0.19 7.88
CA THR A 322 -24.43 0.79 7.79
C THR A 322 -25.27 0.46 6.58
N SER A 323 -26.61 0.46 6.74
CA SER A 323 -27.50 0.18 5.64
C SER A 323 -27.58 1.34 4.67
N GLY A 324 -27.34 1.06 3.38
CA GLY A 324 -27.58 1.97 2.28
C GLY A 324 -28.99 1.78 1.66
N GLU A 325 -29.27 2.50 0.58
CA GLU A 325 -30.55 2.39 -0.14
C GLU A 325 -30.70 1.02 -0.84
N GLU A 326 -29.64 0.52 -1.46
CA GLU A 326 -29.63 -0.75 -2.20
C GLU A 326 -28.66 -1.77 -1.58
N LEU A 327 -27.51 -1.33 -1.08
CA LEU A 327 -26.44 -2.16 -0.53
C LEU A 327 -25.88 -1.55 0.75
N ASP A 328 -25.40 -2.40 1.64
CA ASP A 328 -24.77 -1.97 2.89
C ASP A 328 -23.34 -1.46 2.67
N GLY A 329 -22.88 -0.55 3.53
CA GLY A 329 -21.52 -0.04 3.57
C GLY A 329 -20.71 -0.63 4.74
N ASN A 330 -19.41 -0.81 4.55
CA ASN A 330 -18.44 -1.06 5.62
C ASN A 330 -17.93 0.30 6.11
N SER A 331 -18.21 0.67 7.35
CA SER A 331 -18.19 2.08 7.77
C SER A 331 -17.48 2.29 9.11
N LEU A 332 -17.01 3.53 9.31
CA LEU A 332 -16.64 4.08 10.62
C LEU A 332 -17.70 5.09 11.05
N ILE A 333 -18.18 4.94 12.28
CA ILE A 333 -19.17 5.77 12.93
C ILE A 333 -18.46 6.52 14.06
N PHE A 334 -18.82 7.79 14.26
CA PHE A 334 -18.19 8.67 15.23
C PHE A 334 -19.19 8.99 16.33
N VAL A 335 -18.80 8.76 17.58
CA VAL A 335 -19.62 9.01 18.76
C VAL A 335 -18.90 10.03 19.64
N HIS A 336 -19.59 11.12 19.96
CA HIS A 336 -19.05 12.19 20.79
C HIS A 336 -19.04 11.81 22.28
N PRO A 337 -18.25 12.48 23.14
CA PRO A 337 -18.19 12.18 24.58
C PRO A 337 -19.53 12.34 25.32
N ASP A 338 -20.45 13.10 24.77
CA ASP A 338 -21.81 13.27 25.31
C ASP A 338 -22.80 12.15 24.88
N GLY A 339 -22.32 11.16 24.12
CA GLY A 339 -23.11 10.06 23.59
C GLY A 339 -23.83 10.36 22.27
N ASN A 340 -23.69 11.56 21.72
CA ASN A 340 -24.28 11.87 20.42
C ASN A 340 -23.51 11.15 19.30
N VAL A 341 -24.22 10.49 18.39
CA VAL A 341 -23.67 9.90 17.19
C VAL A 341 -23.66 10.95 16.08
N ASP A 342 -22.49 11.19 15.46
CA ASP A 342 -22.38 12.13 14.34
C ASP A 342 -23.22 11.65 13.14
N GLU A 343 -23.82 12.59 12.43
CA GLU A 343 -24.60 12.29 11.22
C GLU A 343 -23.69 11.85 10.06
N THR A 344 -22.42 12.26 10.10
CA THR A 344 -21.43 11.93 9.07
C THR A 344 -20.83 10.56 9.34
N VAL A 345 -20.90 9.69 8.35
CA VAL A 345 -20.35 8.34 8.39
C VAL A 345 -19.29 8.20 7.29
N TYR A 346 -18.12 7.68 7.64
CA TYR A 346 -17.15 7.29 6.63
C TYR A 346 -17.42 5.86 6.16
N SER A 347 -17.72 5.65 4.90
CA SER A 347 -17.85 4.32 4.30
C SER A 347 -16.64 3.98 3.44
N LYS A 348 -16.18 2.73 3.52
CA LYS A 348 -15.02 2.22 2.78
C LYS A 348 -15.13 2.50 1.29
N ARG A 349 -14.13 3.17 0.72
CA ARG A 349 -14.16 3.64 -0.68
C ARG A 349 -13.54 2.63 -1.65
N HIS A 350 -12.55 1.86 -1.21
CA HIS A 350 -11.92 0.80 -2.01
C HIS A 350 -12.25 -0.56 -1.42
N LEU A 351 -13.28 -1.18 -1.96
CA LEU A 351 -13.72 -2.51 -1.55
C LEU A 351 -12.72 -3.59 -1.99
N VAL A 352 -12.56 -4.63 -1.18
CA VAL A 352 -11.69 -5.77 -1.48
C VAL A 352 -12.34 -6.65 -2.55
N PRO A 353 -11.71 -6.80 -3.73
CA PRO A 353 -12.24 -7.69 -4.78
C PRO A 353 -12.36 -9.13 -4.29
N PHE A 354 -13.49 -9.77 -4.56
CA PHE A 354 -13.89 -11.11 -4.11
C PHE A 354 -14.07 -11.29 -2.59
N GLY A 355 -13.75 -10.28 -1.80
CA GLY A 355 -14.05 -10.25 -0.37
C GLY A 355 -15.35 -9.52 -0.07
N GLU A 356 -15.48 -8.30 -0.59
CA GLU A 356 -16.59 -7.39 -0.32
C GLU A 356 -17.48 -7.15 -1.54
N TYR A 357 -17.00 -7.45 -2.74
CA TYR A 357 -17.77 -7.45 -3.98
C TYR A 357 -17.14 -8.36 -5.04
N VAL A 358 -17.92 -8.77 -6.04
CA VAL A 358 -17.41 -9.54 -7.18
C VAL A 358 -17.21 -8.64 -8.40
N PRO A 359 -15.96 -8.35 -8.81
CA PRO A 359 -15.69 -7.53 -10.00
C PRO A 359 -16.31 -8.15 -11.26
N MET A 360 -16.93 -7.32 -12.11
CA MET A 360 -17.58 -7.80 -13.34
C MET A 360 -18.52 -9.01 -13.10
N ARG A 361 -19.27 -9.02 -12.01
CA ARG A 361 -20.13 -10.13 -11.54
C ARG A 361 -20.88 -10.81 -12.70
N LYS A 362 -21.53 -10.05 -13.61
CA LYS A 362 -22.29 -10.62 -14.75
C LYS A 362 -21.43 -11.51 -15.66
N ILE A 363 -20.18 -11.14 -15.90
CA ILE A 363 -19.24 -11.91 -16.73
C ILE A 363 -18.78 -13.16 -15.99
N ILE A 364 -18.41 -13.01 -14.71
CA ILE A 364 -17.93 -14.08 -13.86
C ILE A 364 -19.04 -15.12 -13.62
N MET A 365 -20.27 -14.69 -13.35
CA MET A 365 -21.43 -15.59 -13.24
C MET A 365 -21.66 -16.42 -14.49
N THR A 366 -21.36 -15.88 -15.68
CA THR A 366 -21.55 -16.58 -16.94
C THR A 366 -20.42 -17.58 -17.23
N LEU A 367 -19.17 -17.21 -16.91
CA LEU A 367 -18.00 -18.02 -17.26
C LEU A 367 -17.59 -19.01 -16.16
N ILE A 368 -17.69 -18.61 -14.90
CA ILE A 368 -17.24 -19.38 -13.74
C ILE A 368 -18.25 -19.16 -12.59
N PRO A 369 -19.48 -19.72 -12.70
CA PRO A 369 -20.54 -19.49 -11.72
C PRO A 369 -20.12 -19.66 -10.25
N PRO A 370 -19.30 -20.67 -9.87
CA PRO A 370 -18.90 -20.84 -8.48
C PRO A 370 -18.09 -19.68 -7.90
N LEU A 371 -17.40 -18.89 -8.74
CA LEU A 371 -16.66 -17.70 -8.27
C LEU A 371 -17.58 -16.52 -7.91
N ALA A 372 -18.78 -16.49 -8.44
CA ALA A 372 -19.74 -15.43 -8.12
C ALA A 372 -20.39 -15.61 -6.73
N GLU A 373 -20.27 -16.81 -6.17
CA GLU A 373 -20.81 -17.16 -4.84
C GLU A 373 -19.75 -17.02 -3.72
N ILE A 374 -18.50 -16.67 -4.07
CA ILE A 374 -17.38 -16.57 -3.11
C ILE A 374 -17.39 -15.24 -2.32
N SER A 375 -18.34 -14.33 -2.55
CA SER A 375 -18.44 -13.16 -1.67
C SER A 375 -18.58 -13.62 -0.22
N MET A 376 -17.67 -13.17 0.65
CA MET A 376 -17.63 -13.55 2.07
C MET A 376 -18.88 -13.09 2.83
N LEU A 377 -19.62 -12.14 2.27
CA LEU A 377 -20.79 -11.49 2.88
C LEU A 377 -22.11 -11.92 2.23
N GLY A 378 -22.08 -12.80 1.22
CA GLY A 378 -23.30 -13.23 0.49
C GLY A 378 -23.80 -12.21 -0.53
N GLU A 379 -23.70 -10.90 -0.22
CA GLU A 379 -24.07 -9.78 -1.09
C GLU A 379 -22.87 -8.84 -1.29
N ASP A 380 -22.88 -8.05 -2.36
CA ASP A 380 -21.85 -7.02 -2.58
C ASP A 380 -22.10 -5.84 -1.63
N LEU A 381 -21.02 -5.21 -1.15
CA LEU A 381 -21.11 -3.94 -0.42
C LEU A 381 -21.12 -2.75 -1.39
N ALA A 382 -21.64 -1.61 -0.92
CA ALA A 382 -21.52 -0.33 -1.59
C ALA A 382 -20.21 0.37 -1.22
N PRO A 383 -19.46 0.90 -2.20
CA PRO A 383 -18.32 1.78 -1.89
C PRO A 383 -18.82 3.15 -1.43
N GLY A 384 -18.11 3.76 -0.45
CA GLY A 384 -18.31 5.15 -0.09
C GLY A 384 -17.84 6.10 -1.20
N GLU A 385 -18.44 7.29 -1.26
CA GLU A 385 -18.13 8.29 -2.28
C GLU A 385 -17.17 9.37 -1.78
N ASP A 386 -17.33 9.80 -0.52
CA ASP A 386 -16.68 10.98 0.06
C ASP A 386 -15.63 10.63 1.13
N SER A 387 -14.78 11.60 1.45
CA SER A 387 -13.77 11.50 2.51
C SER A 387 -14.36 11.57 3.92
N ALA A 388 -15.57 12.12 4.08
CA ALA A 388 -16.35 12.18 5.30
C ALA A 388 -15.51 12.62 6.54
N VAL A 389 -15.01 13.86 6.53
CA VAL A 389 -14.27 14.43 7.66
C VAL A 389 -15.24 14.90 8.73
N VAL A 390 -15.01 14.47 9.98
CA VAL A 390 -15.89 14.75 11.14
C VAL A 390 -15.19 15.70 12.12
N ASP A 391 -15.89 16.75 12.53
CA ASP A 391 -15.44 17.66 13.59
C ASP A 391 -15.76 17.04 14.96
N THR A 392 -14.74 16.79 15.77
CA THR A 392 -14.87 16.18 17.10
C THR A 392 -14.08 16.98 18.14
N GLU A 393 -14.28 16.66 19.42
CA GLU A 393 -13.52 17.23 20.55
C GLU A 393 -12.03 16.85 20.47
N ALA A 394 -11.69 15.77 19.78
CA ALA A 394 -10.33 15.35 19.54
C ALA A 394 -9.65 16.04 18.34
N GLY A 395 -10.41 16.85 17.58
CA GLY A 395 -10.01 17.50 16.34
C GLY A 395 -10.79 16.96 15.13
N ARG A 396 -10.42 17.39 13.92
CA ARG A 396 -11.06 16.95 12.67
C ARG A 396 -10.53 15.60 12.24
N LEU A 397 -11.37 14.57 12.31
CA LEU A 397 -11.01 13.19 12.02
C LEU A 397 -11.30 12.81 10.56
N GLY A 398 -10.33 12.23 9.85
CA GLY A 398 -10.52 11.61 8.54
C GLY A 398 -10.45 10.09 8.68
N GLY A 399 -11.51 9.40 8.21
CA GLY A 399 -11.63 7.95 8.29
C GLY A 399 -10.90 7.22 7.16
N LEU A 400 -10.41 6.02 7.44
CA LEU A 400 -9.99 5.00 6.47
C LEU A 400 -10.42 3.63 6.98
N VAL A 401 -10.81 2.72 6.08
CA VAL A 401 -11.13 1.34 6.43
C VAL A 401 -10.20 0.39 5.69
N CYS A 402 -9.34 -0.29 6.45
CA CYS A 402 -8.55 -1.44 6.02
C CYS A 402 -7.81 -1.21 4.67
N PHE A 403 -8.31 -1.83 3.59
CA PHE A 403 -7.75 -1.75 2.24
C PHE A 403 -7.62 -0.33 1.68
N ASP A 404 -8.42 0.65 2.16
CA ASP A 404 -8.28 2.07 1.80
C ASP A 404 -6.86 2.59 2.07
N SER A 405 -6.21 2.12 3.13
CA SER A 405 -4.89 2.60 3.55
C SER A 405 -3.77 2.32 2.54
N ILE A 406 -3.96 1.40 1.59
CA ILE A 406 -2.95 1.14 0.54
C ILE A 406 -3.05 2.11 -0.65
N TYR A 407 -4.13 2.92 -0.72
CA TYR A 407 -4.37 3.92 -1.76
C TYR A 407 -4.10 5.33 -1.22
N GLU A 408 -3.03 5.95 -1.69
CA GLU A 408 -2.57 7.25 -1.22
C GLU A 408 -3.58 8.39 -1.44
N THR A 409 -4.35 8.31 -2.51
CA THR A 409 -5.32 9.37 -2.88
C THR A 409 -6.40 9.55 -1.83
N LEU A 410 -6.85 8.47 -1.17
CA LEU A 410 -7.93 8.54 -0.18
C LEU A 410 -7.53 9.37 1.04
N THR A 411 -6.31 9.16 1.56
CA THR A 411 -5.80 9.96 2.69
C THR A 411 -5.53 11.41 2.28
N VAL A 412 -5.05 11.62 1.05
CA VAL A 412 -4.84 12.97 0.52
C VAL A 412 -6.16 13.72 0.39
N ASP A 413 -7.21 13.07 -0.08
CA ASP A 413 -8.56 13.65 -0.16
C ASP A 413 -9.05 14.07 1.23
N SER A 414 -9.00 13.17 2.22
CA SER A 414 -9.39 13.49 3.61
C SER A 414 -8.64 14.70 4.17
N VAL A 415 -7.32 14.78 3.93
CA VAL A 415 -6.51 15.91 4.41
C VAL A 415 -6.82 17.21 3.65
N ARG A 416 -7.15 17.16 2.37
CA ARG A 416 -7.60 18.33 1.60
C ARG A 416 -8.95 18.84 2.07
N ASP A 417 -9.83 17.95 2.54
CA ASP A 417 -11.11 18.28 3.12
C ASP A 417 -10.99 18.72 4.60
N GLY A 418 -9.76 18.73 5.10
CA GLY A 418 -9.40 19.34 6.39
C GLY A 418 -9.20 18.36 7.53
N ALA A 419 -9.00 17.06 7.27
CA ALA A 419 -8.64 16.12 8.33
C ALA A 419 -7.32 16.51 9.01
N GLU A 420 -7.31 16.52 10.33
CA GLU A 420 -6.17 16.85 11.18
C GLU A 420 -5.52 15.61 11.78
N ILE A 421 -6.30 14.55 11.95
CA ILE A 421 -5.91 13.23 12.43
C ILE A 421 -6.54 12.20 11.50
N ILE A 422 -5.80 11.13 11.17
CA ILE A 422 -6.35 9.99 10.41
C ILE A 422 -6.64 8.85 11.38
N VAL A 423 -7.86 8.34 11.34
CA VAL A 423 -8.29 7.15 12.06
C VAL A 423 -8.49 5.99 11.08
N LEU A 424 -7.91 4.84 11.40
CA LEU A 424 -7.90 3.67 10.51
C LEU A 424 -8.39 2.44 11.27
N GLY A 425 -9.60 2.00 10.97
CA GLY A 425 -10.11 0.70 11.41
C GLY A 425 -9.73 -0.40 10.41
N THR A 426 -9.18 -1.52 10.87
CA THR A 426 -8.80 -2.63 9.99
C THR A 426 -9.07 -4.00 10.61
N ASN A 427 -9.28 -5.00 9.74
CA ASN A 427 -9.41 -6.40 10.13
C ASN A 427 -8.41 -7.26 9.33
N ASP A 428 -7.28 -7.56 9.94
CA ASP A 428 -6.18 -8.31 9.35
C ASP A 428 -6.24 -9.82 9.65
N SER A 429 -7.37 -10.34 10.13
CA SER A 429 -7.51 -11.74 10.58
C SER A 429 -7.13 -12.77 9.52
N TRP A 430 -7.30 -12.40 8.26
CA TRP A 430 -6.97 -13.23 7.09
C TRP A 430 -5.48 -13.45 6.89
N PHE A 431 -4.64 -12.60 7.48
CA PHE A 431 -3.20 -12.62 7.24
C PHE A 431 -2.45 -13.42 8.29
N LEU A 432 -3.07 -13.69 9.45
CA LEU A 432 -2.41 -14.27 10.62
C LEU A 432 -1.13 -13.49 10.98
N ASP A 433 -0.18 -14.10 11.67
CA ASP A 433 1.15 -13.50 11.87
C ASP A 433 2.05 -13.77 10.66
N SER A 434 1.86 -13.01 9.60
CA SER A 434 2.64 -13.10 8.35
C SER A 434 3.21 -11.75 7.93
N ALA A 435 4.08 -11.74 6.94
CA ALA A 435 4.62 -10.52 6.36
C ALA A 435 3.51 -9.53 5.91
N ALA A 436 2.32 -10.01 5.54
CA ALA A 436 1.22 -9.17 5.09
C ALA A 436 0.76 -8.18 6.16
N VAL A 437 0.67 -8.59 7.42
CA VAL A 437 0.24 -7.73 8.54
C VAL A 437 1.20 -6.54 8.68
N TYR A 438 2.51 -6.83 8.65
CA TYR A 438 3.54 -5.79 8.76
C TYR A 438 3.63 -4.91 7.52
N MET A 439 3.41 -5.47 6.32
CA MET A 439 3.34 -4.70 5.08
C MET A 439 2.10 -3.79 5.07
N HIS A 440 0.98 -4.25 5.59
CA HIS A 440 -0.23 -3.43 5.72
C HIS A 440 -0.02 -2.28 6.71
N ASN A 441 0.59 -2.52 7.87
CA ASN A 441 0.98 -1.45 8.80
C ASN A 441 2.00 -0.47 8.16
N ALA A 442 2.92 -0.97 7.33
CA ALA A 442 3.86 -0.12 6.59
C ALA A 442 3.17 0.81 5.58
N GLN A 443 2.03 0.41 5.00
CA GLN A 443 1.21 1.32 4.17
C GLN A 443 0.63 2.47 5.01
N ALA A 444 0.15 2.21 6.22
CA ALA A 444 -0.33 3.27 7.12
C ALA A 444 0.79 4.29 7.45
N LYS A 445 2.04 3.82 7.63
CA LYS A 445 3.20 4.71 7.82
C LYS A 445 3.45 5.61 6.61
N LEU A 446 3.28 5.09 5.38
CA LEU A 446 3.35 5.92 4.19
C LEU A 446 2.27 7.01 4.20
N ARG A 447 1.04 6.68 4.59
CA ARG A 447 -0.05 7.67 4.69
C ARG A 447 0.27 8.76 5.68
N ALA A 448 0.78 8.41 6.87
CA ALA A 448 1.21 9.38 7.87
C ALA A 448 2.24 10.37 7.30
N VAL A 449 3.29 9.85 6.67
CA VAL A 449 4.37 10.66 6.11
C VAL A 449 3.92 11.51 4.92
N GLU A 450 3.20 10.92 3.97
CA GLU A 450 2.73 11.62 2.77
C GLU A 450 1.84 12.81 3.11
N THR A 451 1.03 12.69 4.15
CA THR A 451 0.05 13.72 4.52
C THR A 451 0.47 14.57 5.72
N GLY A 452 1.52 14.17 6.44
CA GLY A 452 1.96 14.88 7.64
C GLY A 452 0.96 14.81 8.78
N ARG A 453 0.24 13.70 8.90
CA ARG A 453 -0.80 13.45 9.91
C ARG A 453 -0.40 12.31 10.84
N TYR A 454 -0.82 12.40 12.09
CA TYR A 454 -0.86 11.23 12.96
C TYR A 454 -1.88 10.23 12.41
N VAL A 455 -1.55 8.94 12.49
CA VAL A 455 -2.48 7.85 12.15
C VAL A 455 -2.70 7.00 13.38
N VAL A 456 -3.96 6.91 13.81
CA VAL A 456 -4.40 6.02 14.89
C VAL A 456 -5.01 4.78 14.22
N ARG A 457 -4.26 3.68 14.22
CA ARG A 457 -4.65 2.43 13.55
C ARG A 457 -5.08 1.39 14.57
N ALA A 458 -6.37 1.07 14.56
CA ALA A 458 -6.95 -0.03 15.33
C ALA A 458 -7.12 -1.26 14.42
N ALA A 459 -6.48 -2.36 14.79
CA ALA A 459 -6.59 -3.63 14.09
C ALA A 459 -7.33 -4.65 14.97
N ASN A 460 -8.19 -5.48 14.39
CA ASN A 460 -8.85 -6.53 15.16
C ASN A 460 -7.83 -7.58 15.65
N THR A 461 -7.07 -8.19 14.75
CA THR A 461 -6.05 -9.20 15.07
C THR A 461 -4.68 -8.87 14.49
N GLY A 462 -4.58 -7.75 13.77
CA GLY A 462 -3.36 -7.29 13.12
C GLY A 462 -2.43 -6.53 14.05
N VAL A 463 -1.68 -5.58 13.51
CA VAL A 463 -0.85 -4.65 14.29
C VAL A 463 -1.65 -3.38 14.53
N SER A 464 -2.12 -3.13 15.75
CA SER A 464 -2.59 -1.81 16.15
C SER A 464 -1.40 -0.90 16.39
N SER A 465 -1.47 0.36 15.97
CA SER A 465 -0.33 1.28 16.09
C SER A 465 -0.75 2.74 16.06
N ILE A 466 0.01 3.56 16.77
CA ILE A 466 -0.07 5.02 16.69
C ILE A 466 1.20 5.51 15.98
N ILE A 467 1.02 6.20 14.88
CA ILE A 467 2.09 6.56 13.95
C ILE A 467 2.18 8.07 13.86
N ASP A 468 3.38 8.62 14.03
CA ASP A 468 3.64 10.05 13.90
C ASP A 468 3.79 10.48 12.42
N PRO A 469 3.78 11.79 12.14
CA PRO A 469 3.92 12.33 10.79
C PRO A 469 5.27 12.04 10.10
N ASP A 470 6.25 11.50 10.80
CA ASP A 470 7.53 11.04 10.25
C ASP A 470 7.52 9.54 9.92
N GLY A 471 6.42 8.85 10.21
CA GLY A 471 6.28 7.40 10.02
C GLY A 471 6.90 6.59 11.15
N THR A 472 7.27 7.25 12.28
CA THR A 472 7.73 6.57 13.48
C THR A 472 6.51 6.01 14.21
N VAL A 473 6.61 4.78 14.69
CA VAL A 473 5.59 4.17 15.54
C VAL A 473 5.85 4.61 16.96
N LEU A 474 4.89 5.29 17.56
CA LEU A 474 4.94 5.76 18.95
C LEU A 474 4.60 4.63 19.92
N ASP A 475 3.63 3.80 19.55
CA ASP A 475 3.21 2.62 20.28
C ASP A 475 2.62 1.58 19.33
N GLU A 476 2.86 0.29 19.54
CA GLU A 476 2.32 -0.80 18.70
C GLU A 476 2.01 -2.06 19.51
N GLU A 477 0.86 -2.69 19.21
CA GLU A 477 0.49 -4.01 19.70
C GLU A 477 0.77 -5.05 18.61
N PRO A 478 1.50 -6.15 18.93
CA PRO A 478 1.77 -7.18 17.94
C PRO A 478 0.50 -7.93 17.49
N PRO A 479 0.53 -8.61 16.33
CA PRO A 479 -0.63 -9.35 15.85
C PRO A 479 -0.98 -10.52 16.77
N LEU A 480 -2.26 -10.90 16.78
CA LEU A 480 -2.82 -12.02 17.51
C LEU A 480 -2.73 -11.89 19.06
N VAL A 481 -2.63 -10.67 19.54
CA VAL A 481 -2.65 -10.33 20.98
C VAL A 481 -3.86 -9.46 21.27
N GLU A 482 -4.52 -9.66 22.39
CA GLU A 482 -5.60 -8.82 22.92
C GLU A 482 -5.00 -7.68 23.75
N GLY A 483 -5.39 -6.42 23.47
CA GLY A 483 -4.84 -5.27 24.15
C GLY A 483 -5.25 -3.93 23.56
N TYR A 484 -4.48 -2.89 23.84
CA TYR A 484 -4.61 -1.57 23.25
C TYR A 484 -3.26 -0.86 23.23
N VAL A 485 -3.14 0.13 22.37
CA VAL A 485 -2.02 1.08 22.33
C VAL A 485 -2.51 2.47 22.66
N ILE A 486 -1.67 3.28 23.31
CA ILE A 486 -1.99 4.66 23.70
C ILE A 486 -0.78 5.57 23.55
N SER A 487 -0.96 6.75 22.96
CA SER A 487 0.10 7.75 22.85
C SER A 487 -0.44 9.17 22.79
N GLU A 488 0.40 10.16 23.14
CA GLU A 488 0.13 11.55 22.83
C GLU A 488 0.29 11.81 21.34
N ILE A 489 -0.73 12.43 20.76
CA ILE A 489 -0.76 12.90 19.37
C ILE A 489 -1.24 14.36 19.32
N SER A 490 -1.18 14.98 18.15
CA SER A 490 -1.67 16.35 17.97
C SER A 490 -2.47 16.49 16.70
N ALA A 491 -3.53 17.29 16.73
CA ALA A 491 -4.23 17.74 15.55
C ALA A 491 -3.31 18.61 14.69
N ARG A 492 -3.21 18.35 13.39
CA ARG A 492 -2.32 19.05 12.46
C ARG A 492 -3.09 19.53 11.23
N SER A 493 -3.12 20.84 10.99
CA SER A 493 -3.82 21.43 9.84
C SER A 493 -2.89 21.78 8.67
N SER A 494 -1.57 21.80 8.88
CA SER A 494 -0.59 22.15 7.84
C SER A 494 -0.54 21.09 6.73
N MET A 495 -0.45 21.54 5.47
CA MET A 495 -0.39 20.64 4.30
C MET A 495 1.06 20.32 3.94
N THR A 496 1.36 19.06 3.68
CA THR A 496 2.62 18.67 3.01
C THR A 496 2.60 19.11 1.54
N LEU A 497 3.78 19.25 0.94
CA LEU A 497 3.81 19.54 -0.50
C LEU A 497 3.12 18.44 -1.30
N TYR A 498 3.31 17.17 -0.92
CA TYR A 498 2.64 16.06 -1.59
C TYR A 498 1.10 16.13 -1.46
N SER A 499 0.56 16.48 -0.30
CA SER A 499 -0.89 16.67 -0.12
C SER A 499 -1.45 17.78 -1.05
N ILE A 500 -0.63 18.81 -1.36
CA ILE A 500 -1.02 19.87 -2.30
C ILE A 500 -0.97 19.39 -3.76
N ILE A 501 0.16 18.79 -4.19
CA ILE A 501 0.41 18.47 -5.59
C ILE A 501 -0.05 17.06 -6.00
N GLY A 502 -0.29 16.16 -5.04
CA GLY A 502 -0.68 14.77 -5.29
C GLY A 502 0.32 14.01 -6.18
N ASN A 503 -0.18 13.19 -7.08
CA ASN A 503 0.62 12.34 -7.97
C ASN A 503 1.28 13.08 -9.15
N THR A 504 1.54 14.40 -9.02
CA THR A 504 2.18 15.22 -10.08
C THR A 504 3.53 14.63 -10.51
N PHE A 505 4.31 14.06 -9.57
CA PHE A 505 5.58 13.41 -9.91
C PHE A 505 5.39 12.25 -10.90
N VAL A 506 4.35 11.45 -10.75
CA VAL A 506 4.00 10.36 -11.69
C VAL A 506 3.62 10.92 -13.04
N TYR A 507 2.79 11.97 -13.07
CA TYR A 507 2.36 12.61 -14.32
C TYR A 507 3.53 13.25 -15.08
N LEU A 508 4.53 13.80 -14.38
CA LEU A 508 5.77 14.28 -14.98
C LEU A 508 6.58 13.13 -15.62
N ASN A 509 6.64 11.96 -14.98
CA ASN A 509 7.28 10.77 -15.56
C ASN A 509 6.53 10.27 -16.80
N ILE A 510 5.20 10.24 -16.78
CA ILE A 510 4.38 9.89 -17.95
C ILE A 510 4.66 10.88 -19.09
N GLY A 511 4.64 12.20 -18.80
CA GLY A 511 4.94 13.24 -19.77
C GLY A 511 6.33 13.08 -20.41
N ALA A 512 7.36 12.82 -19.61
CA ALA A 512 8.71 12.56 -20.09
C ALA A 512 8.78 11.33 -21.01
N LEU A 513 8.12 10.22 -20.63
CA LEU A 513 8.06 9.01 -21.45
C LEU A 513 7.33 9.25 -22.78
N VAL A 514 6.22 9.99 -22.77
CA VAL A 514 5.48 10.37 -23.99
C VAL A 514 6.32 11.25 -24.91
N VAL A 515 7.05 12.24 -24.37
CA VAL A 515 7.98 13.07 -25.16
C VAL A 515 9.05 12.19 -25.81
N PHE A 516 9.65 11.26 -25.07
CA PHE A 516 10.63 10.33 -25.66
C PHE A 516 10.04 9.46 -26.78
N LEU A 517 8.83 8.94 -26.61
CA LEU A 517 8.13 8.16 -27.63
C LEU A 517 7.81 9.00 -28.88
N THR A 518 7.36 10.25 -28.69
CA THR A 518 7.04 11.17 -29.80
C THR A 518 8.27 11.51 -30.64
N LEU A 519 9.41 11.79 -30.00
CA LEU A 519 10.68 12.03 -30.68
C LEU A 519 11.14 10.82 -31.51
N LEU A 520 10.79 9.60 -31.09
CA LEU A 520 11.02 8.39 -31.87
C LEU A 520 10.20 8.34 -33.16
N LEU A 521 8.91 8.69 -33.08
CA LEU A 521 7.99 8.65 -34.22
C LEU A 521 8.37 9.70 -35.28
N GLN A 522 8.74 10.89 -34.84
CA GLN A 522 9.18 11.97 -35.74
C GLN A 522 10.44 11.61 -36.52
N LYS A 523 11.43 10.98 -35.86
CA LYS A 523 12.66 10.53 -36.55
C LYS A 523 12.38 9.46 -37.60
N LYS A 524 11.39 8.59 -37.36
CA LYS A 524 10.99 7.57 -38.34
C LYS A 524 10.37 8.21 -39.59
N LYS A 525 9.54 9.26 -39.43
CA LYS A 525 8.92 9.97 -40.53
C LYS A 525 9.95 10.71 -41.42
N SER A 526 10.89 11.42 -40.79
CA SER A 526 11.99 12.11 -41.50
C SER A 526 12.95 11.17 -42.25
N ASN A 527 13.06 9.89 -41.83
CA ASN A 527 13.87 8.90 -42.57
C ASN A 527 13.10 8.20 -43.70
N PHE A 528 11.77 8.35 -43.80
CA PHE A 528 10.94 7.86 -44.91
C PHE A 528 10.77 8.92 -46.02
N GLU A 529 10.99 10.19 -45.68
CA GLU A 529 10.88 11.33 -46.60
C GLU A 529 12.25 11.68 -47.27
N LYS A 530 13.32 10.99 -46.88
CA LYS A 530 14.64 11.00 -47.52
C LYS A 530 14.89 9.68 -48.25
#